data_990f1e98f56132126a8f01498a3be418
#
_entry.id   990f1e98f56132126a8f01498a3be418
#
_cell.length_a   1.000
_cell.length_b   1.000
_cell.length_c   1.000
_cell.angle_alpha   90.00
_cell.angle_beta   90.00
_cell.angle_gamma   90.00
#
_symmetry.space_group_name_H-M   'P 1'
#
loop_
_entity.id
_entity.type
_entity.pdbx_description
1 polymer ?
#
loop_
_entity_poly.entity_id
_entity_poly.type
_entity_poly.pdbx_seq_one_letter_code
_entity_poly.pdbx_strand_id
1 'polypeptide(L)'
;MLVKLTGARRLLEVGTFTGYSALCMAAALPAGGSLICCDIPGDYNATALRYWQEAGLAGRIDLRLAPALETLGKLDQPGQFDLVFIDADKANYPAYLEHALRLLRVGGLAVFDNTLWSGRVLETSPESADTRAIQALNRALKDDARVDLSL
;
A
#
# COMPACT_ATOMS: atom_id res chain seq x y z
N MET A 1 -9.70 4.52 -9.41
CA MET A 1 -9.64 4.05 -10.81
C MET A 1 -9.12 2.60 -10.88
N LEU A 2 -7.90 2.30 -10.43
CA LEU A 2 -7.26 0.96 -10.54
C LEU A 2 -8.14 -0.17 -9.99
N VAL A 3 -8.74 -0.01 -8.79
CA VAL A 3 -9.65 -1.02 -8.21
C VAL A 3 -10.76 -1.44 -9.16
N LYS A 4 -11.38 -0.48 -9.86
CA LYS A 4 -12.46 -0.76 -10.84
C LYS A 4 -11.92 -1.39 -12.12
N LEU A 5 -10.76 -0.95 -12.62
CA LEU A 5 -10.16 -1.47 -13.85
C LEU A 5 -9.72 -2.93 -13.70
N THR A 6 -9.17 -3.29 -12.53
CA THR A 6 -8.69 -4.65 -12.25
C THR A 6 -9.78 -5.57 -11.70
N GLY A 7 -10.94 -5.03 -11.35
CA GLY A 7 -11.99 -5.79 -10.67
C GLY A 7 -11.58 -6.27 -9.29
N ALA A 8 -10.63 -5.61 -8.66
CA ALA A 8 -10.05 -6.01 -7.38
C ALA A 8 -11.12 -6.07 -6.27
N ARG A 9 -11.08 -7.11 -5.45
CA ARG A 9 -12.02 -7.41 -4.36
C ARG A 9 -11.37 -7.42 -2.98
N ARG A 10 -10.10 -7.83 -2.90
CA ARG A 10 -9.32 -7.86 -1.64
C ARG A 10 -8.12 -6.95 -1.78
N LEU A 11 -8.16 -5.87 -1.00
CA LEU A 11 -7.16 -4.83 -1.04
C LEU A 11 -6.37 -4.77 0.27
N LEU A 12 -5.13 -4.33 0.17
CA LEU A 12 -4.27 -4.03 1.29
C LEU A 12 -3.67 -2.64 1.09
N GLU A 13 -3.67 -1.82 2.13
CA GLU A 13 -3.03 -0.51 2.17
C GLU A 13 -1.97 -0.47 3.27
N VAL A 14 -0.81 0.08 2.95
CA VAL A 14 0.29 0.33 3.90
C VAL A 14 0.56 1.83 3.95
N GLY A 15 0.21 2.44 5.08
CA GLY A 15 0.16 3.89 5.25
C GLY A 15 -1.23 4.45 4.95
N THR A 16 -2.01 4.73 5.97
CA THR A 16 -3.43 5.11 5.86
C THR A 16 -3.66 6.60 6.18
N PHE A 17 -2.89 7.13 7.14
CA PHE A 17 -2.97 8.52 7.59
C PHE A 17 -4.42 8.95 7.91
N THR A 18 -4.96 9.99 7.25
CA THR A 18 -6.34 10.47 7.44
C THR A 18 -7.40 9.62 6.74
N GLY A 19 -7.00 8.52 6.06
CA GLY A 19 -7.89 7.53 5.47
C GLY A 19 -8.52 7.90 4.13
N TYR A 20 -7.99 8.91 3.41
CA TYR A 20 -8.57 9.35 2.14
C TYR A 20 -8.42 8.30 1.03
N SER A 21 -7.22 7.73 0.86
CA SER A 21 -6.96 6.65 -0.11
C SER A 21 -7.81 5.42 0.18
N ALA A 22 -7.89 5.02 1.46
CA ALA A 22 -8.75 3.94 1.92
C ALA A 22 -10.22 4.19 1.59
N LEU A 23 -10.72 5.41 1.84
CA LEU A 23 -12.08 5.81 1.49
C LEU A 23 -12.36 5.63 0.00
N CYS A 24 -11.45 6.16 -0.85
CA CYS A 24 -11.57 6.08 -2.30
C CYS A 24 -11.51 4.63 -2.81
N MET A 25 -10.64 3.80 -2.24
CA MET A 25 -10.53 2.39 -2.59
C MET A 25 -11.76 1.61 -2.15
N ALA A 26 -12.24 1.80 -0.91
CA ALA A 26 -13.42 1.12 -0.39
C ALA A 26 -14.70 1.49 -1.16
N ALA A 27 -14.84 2.75 -1.58
CA ALA A 27 -15.95 3.20 -2.44
C ALA A 27 -15.90 2.58 -3.85
N ALA A 28 -14.74 2.16 -4.31
CA ALA A 28 -14.55 1.52 -5.62
C ALA A 28 -14.71 0.00 -5.58
N LEU A 29 -14.73 -0.62 -4.39
CA LEU A 29 -14.88 -2.07 -4.23
C LEU A 29 -16.26 -2.55 -4.69
N PRO A 30 -16.33 -3.71 -5.34
CA PRO A 30 -17.60 -4.37 -5.62
C PRO A 30 -18.25 -4.88 -4.32
N ALA A 31 -19.50 -5.33 -4.43
CA ALA A 31 -20.19 -5.96 -3.30
C ALA A 31 -19.39 -7.15 -2.74
N GLY A 32 -19.24 -7.21 -1.42
CA GLY A 32 -18.45 -8.23 -0.73
C GLY A 32 -16.94 -8.04 -0.82
N GLY A 33 -16.46 -6.92 -1.40
CA GLY A 33 -15.05 -6.57 -1.37
C GLY A 33 -14.62 -5.99 -0.02
N SER A 34 -13.34 -6.11 0.31
CA SER A 34 -12.75 -5.69 1.59
C SER A 34 -11.37 -5.06 1.42
N LEU A 35 -11.01 -4.20 2.36
CA LEU A 35 -9.72 -3.51 2.43
C LEU A 35 -9.14 -3.68 3.83
N ILE A 36 -7.89 -4.13 3.93
CA ILE A 36 -7.10 -4.04 5.16
C ILE A 36 -6.22 -2.80 5.07
N CYS A 37 -6.24 -1.96 6.11
CA CYS A 37 -5.38 -0.79 6.23
C CYS A 37 -4.38 -1.00 7.38
N CYS A 38 -3.09 -0.79 7.10
CA CYS A 38 -2.02 -0.85 8.08
C CYS A 38 -1.50 0.55 8.37
N ASP A 39 -1.54 0.97 9.64
CA ASP A 39 -0.95 2.23 10.08
C ASP A 39 -0.48 2.13 11.53
N ILE A 40 0.26 3.11 11.99
CA ILE A 40 0.63 3.27 13.40
C ILE A 40 -0.47 4.06 14.13
N PRO A 41 -0.60 3.92 15.46
CA PRO A 41 -1.52 4.74 16.23
C PRO A 41 -1.18 6.23 16.11
N GLY A 42 -2.19 7.06 15.86
CA GLY A 42 -2.06 8.51 15.76
C GLY A 42 -3.42 9.20 15.79
N ASP A 43 -3.45 10.50 16.11
CA ASP A 43 -4.69 11.29 16.21
C ASP A 43 -5.48 11.33 14.90
N TYR A 44 -4.80 11.21 13.77
CA TYR A 44 -5.41 11.17 12.44
C TYR A 44 -6.28 9.92 12.19
N ASN A 45 -6.08 8.83 12.94
CA ASN A 45 -6.89 7.61 12.81
C ASN A 45 -8.36 7.88 13.16
N ALA A 46 -8.64 8.76 14.15
CA ALA A 46 -10.00 9.16 14.49
C ALA A 46 -10.69 9.88 13.32
N THR A 47 -9.94 10.68 12.57
CA THR A 47 -10.43 11.34 11.34
C THR A 47 -10.82 10.30 10.29
N ALA A 48 -9.95 9.32 10.03
CA ALA A 48 -10.21 8.25 9.08
C ALA A 48 -11.51 7.49 9.44
N LEU A 49 -11.61 7.00 10.68
CA LEU A 49 -12.77 6.25 11.17
C LEU A 49 -14.07 7.03 11.03
N ARG A 50 -14.06 8.33 11.38
CA ARG A 50 -15.24 9.20 11.26
C ARG A 50 -15.72 9.29 9.82
N TYR A 51 -14.84 9.62 8.86
CA TYR A 51 -15.25 9.76 7.47
C TYR A 51 -15.65 8.45 6.81
N TRP A 52 -15.05 7.32 7.19
CA TRP A 52 -15.50 6.02 6.71
C TRP A 52 -16.90 5.66 7.22
N GLN A 53 -17.24 6.04 8.46
CA GLN A 53 -18.59 5.89 9.02
C GLN A 53 -19.60 6.79 8.31
N GLU A 54 -19.28 8.08 8.16
CA GLU A 54 -20.15 9.03 7.46
C GLU A 54 -20.44 8.61 6.01
N ALA A 55 -19.46 7.99 5.34
CA ALA A 55 -19.61 7.45 3.99
C ALA A 55 -20.31 6.08 3.93
N GLY A 56 -20.61 5.44 5.06
CA GLY A 56 -21.18 4.09 5.11
C GLY A 56 -20.24 2.98 4.65
N LEU A 57 -18.91 3.22 4.69
CA LEU A 57 -17.91 2.31 4.17
C LEU A 57 -17.09 1.60 5.28
N ALA A 58 -17.27 1.97 6.54
CA ALA A 58 -16.50 1.41 7.66
C ALA A 58 -16.56 -0.13 7.73
N GLY A 59 -17.69 -0.75 7.38
CA GLY A 59 -17.83 -2.21 7.36
C GLY A 59 -17.03 -2.93 6.27
N ARG A 60 -16.36 -2.20 5.37
CA ARG A 60 -15.50 -2.77 4.32
C ARG A 60 -14.00 -2.61 4.63
N ILE A 61 -13.66 -1.86 5.68
CA ILE A 61 -12.29 -1.44 6.01
C ILE A 61 -11.91 -2.01 7.37
N ASP A 62 -10.83 -2.78 7.42
CA ASP A 62 -10.21 -3.34 8.63
C ASP A 62 -8.92 -2.55 8.92
N LEU A 63 -8.98 -1.62 9.88
CA LEU A 63 -7.84 -0.82 10.30
C LEU A 63 -7.02 -1.55 11.35
N ARG A 64 -5.76 -1.79 11.07
CA ARG A 64 -4.79 -2.45 11.95
C ARG A 64 -3.72 -1.47 12.38
N LEU A 65 -3.71 -1.14 13.68
CA LEU A 65 -2.80 -0.16 14.26
C LEU A 65 -1.61 -0.85 14.92
N ALA A 66 -0.53 -1.02 14.15
CA ALA A 66 0.77 -1.54 14.57
C ALA A 66 1.81 -1.18 13.51
N PRO A 67 3.12 -1.29 13.79
CA PRO A 67 4.13 -1.22 12.74
C PRO A 67 3.77 -2.11 11.57
N ALA A 68 3.78 -1.55 10.34
CA ALA A 68 3.23 -2.25 9.18
C ALA A 68 3.91 -3.60 8.91
N LEU A 69 5.23 -3.69 9.06
CA LEU A 69 5.96 -4.96 8.90
C LEU A 69 5.49 -6.04 9.89
N GLU A 70 5.11 -5.66 11.10
CA GLU A 70 4.55 -6.59 12.09
C GLU A 70 3.18 -7.12 11.62
N THR A 71 2.31 -6.22 11.17
CA THR A 71 1.00 -6.59 10.63
C THR A 71 1.14 -7.47 9.40
N LEU A 72 1.98 -7.08 8.45
CA LEU A 72 2.23 -7.82 7.22
C LEU A 72 2.81 -9.21 7.49
N GLY A 73 3.73 -9.32 8.47
CA GLY A 73 4.31 -10.60 8.89
C GLY A 73 3.28 -11.57 9.47
N LYS A 74 2.24 -11.06 10.14
CA LYS A 74 1.14 -11.85 10.72
C LYS A 74 0.03 -12.21 9.73
N LEU A 75 0.01 -11.58 8.54
CA LEU A 75 -0.94 -11.92 7.49
C LEU A 75 -0.54 -13.24 6.84
N ASP A 76 -1.12 -14.33 7.31
CA ASP A 76 -0.94 -15.68 6.72
C ASP A 76 -1.97 -15.92 5.60
N GLN A 77 -1.85 -15.13 4.53
CA GLN A 77 -2.79 -15.11 3.40
C GLN A 77 -2.06 -14.96 2.06
N PRO A 78 -1.08 -15.85 1.76
CA PRO A 78 -0.31 -15.73 0.53
C PRO A 78 -1.21 -15.85 -0.71
N GLY A 79 -0.96 -15.00 -1.70
CA GLY A 79 -1.67 -15.05 -2.97
C GLY A 79 -3.15 -14.67 -2.92
N GLN A 80 -3.62 -13.99 -1.86
CA GLN A 80 -5.05 -13.72 -1.70
C GLN A 80 -5.47 -12.27 -1.97
N PHE A 81 -4.53 -11.34 -2.12
CA PHE A 81 -4.84 -9.95 -2.41
C PHE A 81 -4.78 -9.66 -3.91
N ASP A 82 -5.70 -8.84 -4.37
CA ASP A 82 -5.76 -8.38 -5.76
C ASP A 82 -4.92 -7.13 -6.00
N LEU A 83 -4.86 -6.24 -5.00
CA LEU A 83 -4.13 -4.99 -5.07
C LEU A 83 -3.55 -4.64 -3.69
N VAL A 84 -2.27 -4.23 -3.67
CA VAL A 84 -1.59 -3.67 -2.51
C VAL A 84 -1.16 -2.25 -2.86
N PHE A 85 -1.60 -1.25 -2.06
CA PHE A 85 -1.19 0.15 -2.17
C PHE A 85 -0.23 0.50 -1.04
N ILE A 86 0.92 1.11 -1.35
CA ILE A 86 2.00 1.40 -0.41
C ILE A 86 2.35 2.88 -0.48
N ASP A 87 2.03 3.60 0.59
CA ASP A 87 2.36 5.01 0.81
C ASP A 87 2.67 5.26 2.29
N ALA A 88 3.72 4.61 2.79
CA ALA A 88 4.18 4.70 4.16
C ALA A 88 5.61 5.25 4.24
N ASP A 89 6.33 4.93 5.30
CA ASP A 89 7.73 5.29 5.49
C ASP A 89 8.62 4.65 4.42
N LYS A 90 9.38 5.49 3.74
CA LYS A 90 10.12 5.12 2.53
C LYS A 90 11.29 4.16 2.82
N ALA A 91 11.86 4.23 4.02
CA ALA A 91 12.95 3.35 4.44
C ALA A 91 12.58 1.85 4.35
N ASN A 92 11.31 1.51 4.54
CA ASN A 92 10.82 0.13 4.53
C ASN A 92 10.22 -0.30 3.16
N TYR A 93 10.24 0.52 2.12
CA TYR A 93 9.70 0.18 0.80
C TYR A 93 10.24 -1.14 0.22
N PRO A 94 11.54 -1.46 0.29
CA PRO A 94 12.02 -2.76 -0.17
C PRO A 94 11.39 -3.95 0.60
N ALA A 95 11.22 -3.82 1.91
CA ALA A 95 10.57 -4.86 2.71
C ALA A 95 9.07 -4.98 2.41
N TYR A 96 8.40 -3.84 2.19
CA TYR A 96 6.99 -3.83 1.77
C TYR A 96 6.79 -4.51 0.41
N LEU A 97 7.73 -4.37 -0.52
CA LEU A 97 7.70 -5.07 -1.80
C LEU A 97 7.65 -6.60 -1.60
N GLU A 98 8.55 -7.15 -0.78
CA GLU A 98 8.60 -8.60 -0.56
C GLU A 98 7.30 -9.11 0.10
N HIS A 99 6.75 -8.37 1.05
CA HIS A 99 5.45 -8.71 1.62
C HIS A 99 4.31 -8.61 0.60
N ALA A 100 4.31 -7.55 -0.22
CA ALA A 100 3.30 -7.37 -1.27
C ALA A 100 3.32 -8.54 -2.27
N LEU A 101 4.51 -8.93 -2.75
CA LEU A 101 4.66 -10.05 -3.68
C LEU A 101 4.20 -11.38 -3.09
N ARG A 102 4.45 -11.61 -1.80
CA ARG A 102 3.95 -12.80 -1.09
C ARG A 102 2.44 -12.82 -0.96
N LEU A 103 1.83 -11.67 -0.71
CA LEU A 103 0.40 -11.54 -0.41
C LEU A 103 -0.47 -11.41 -1.67
N LEU A 104 0.07 -10.84 -2.75
CA LEU A 104 -0.63 -10.70 -4.02
C LEU A 104 -0.80 -12.04 -4.72
N ARG A 105 -1.95 -12.23 -5.32
CA ARG A 105 -2.12 -13.30 -6.30
C ARG A 105 -1.30 -13.04 -7.57
N VAL A 106 -1.06 -14.05 -8.36
CA VAL A 106 -0.48 -13.88 -9.70
C VAL A 106 -1.39 -12.98 -10.54
N GLY A 107 -0.81 -12.00 -11.22
CA GLY A 107 -1.54 -10.95 -11.93
C GLY A 107 -2.21 -9.91 -11.02
N GLY A 108 -1.89 -9.89 -9.73
CA GLY A 108 -2.27 -8.82 -8.81
C GLY A 108 -1.43 -7.56 -9.03
N LEU A 109 -1.82 -6.46 -8.41
CA LEU A 109 -1.22 -5.15 -8.63
C LEU A 109 -0.58 -4.62 -7.35
N ALA A 110 0.73 -4.38 -7.36
CA ALA A 110 1.45 -3.59 -6.35
C ALA A 110 1.56 -2.13 -6.83
N VAL A 111 1.11 -1.19 -6.00
CA VAL A 111 1.15 0.25 -6.31
C VAL A 111 1.99 0.95 -5.26
N PHE A 112 3.05 1.61 -5.69
CA PHE A 112 3.93 2.38 -4.81
C PHE A 112 3.79 3.87 -5.12
N ASP A 113 3.48 4.68 -4.12
CA ASP A 113 3.45 6.13 -4.27
C ASP A 113 4.84 6.75 -4.08
N ASN A 114 5.03 7.92 -4.66
CA ASN A 114 6.22 8.78 -4.56
C ASN A 114 7.53 8.17 -5.10
N THR A 115 7.48 7.24 -6.04
CA THR A 115 8.67 6.54 -6.56
C THR A 115 9.63 7.44 -7.34
N LEU A 116 9.20 8.63 -7.79
CA LEU A 116 10.06 9.67 -8.37
C LEU A 116 10.60 10.65 -7.32
N TRP A 117 10.01 10.72 -6.13
CA TRP A 117 10.44 11.50 -4.96
C TRP A 117 10.80 12.95 -5.30
N SER A 118 9.91 13.64 -6.05
CA SER A 118 10.13 15.01 -6.56
C SER A 118 11.45 15.20 -7.34
N GLY A 119 11.89 14.15 -8.05
CA GLY A 119 13.13 14.13 -8.81
C GLY A 119 14.39 13.81 -7.99
N ARG A 120 14.30 13.68 -6.66
CA ARG A 120 15.42 13.36 -5.78
C ARG A 120 16.05 11.98 -6.04
N VAL A 121 15.33 11.11 -6.73
CA VAL A 121 15.88 9.83 -7.19
C VAL A 121 17.05 9.97 -8.17
N LEU A 122 17.27 11.17 -8.72
CA LEU A 122 18.40 11.48 -9.58
C LEU A 122 19.66 11.97 -8.82
N GLU A 123 19.57 12.19 -7.51
CA GLU A 123 20.71 12.56 -6.69
C GLU A 123 21.79 11.47 -6.72
N THR A 124 23.03 11.87 -7.03
CA THR A 124 24.16 10.91 -7.10
C THR A 124 24.72 10.52 -5.74
N SER A 125 24.52 11.37 -4.72
CA SER A 125 24.98 11.17 -3.35
C SER A 125 23.88 11.62 -2.37
N PRO A 126 22.73 10.89 -2.29
CA PRO A 126 21.62 11.32 -1.47
C PRO A 126 21.95 11.19 0.03
N GLU A 127 21.76 12.29 0.77
CA GLU A 127 21.90 12.29 2.23
C GLU A 127 20.72 11.63 2.93
N SER A 128 19.52 11.77 2.36
CA SER A 128 18.28 11.21 2.93
C SER A 128 18.23 9.69 2.82
N ALA A 129 17.93 9.03 3.92
CA ALA A 129 17.67 7.58 3.95
C ALA A 129 16.49 7.19 3.06
N ASP A 130 15.43 8.02 3.05
CA ASP A 130 14.26 7.80 2.19
C ASP A 130 14.62 7.84 0.71
N THR A 131 15.42 8.82 0.29
CA THR A 131 15.89 8.91 -1.11
C THR A 131 16.68 7.65 -1.50
N ARG A 132 17.59 7.20 -0.62
CA ARG A 132 18.37 5.98 -0.85
C ARG A 132 17.46 4.73 -0.96
N ALA A 133 16.46 4.64 -0.09
CA ALA A 133 15.52 3.52 -0.10
C ALA A 133 14.69 3.45 -1.38
N ILE A 134 14.16 4.60 -1.84
CA ILE A 134 13.41 4.68 -3.10
C ILE A 134 14.31 4.37 -4.29
N GLN A 135 15.54 4.89 -4.32
CA GLN A 135 16.52 4.53 -5.36
C GLN A 135 16.84 3.03 -5.37
N ALA A 136 16.95 2.41 -4.19
CA ALA A 136 17.20 0.97 -4.07
C ALA A 136 16.01 0.16 -4.60
N LEU A 137 14.77 0.55 -4.23
CA LEU A 137 13.54 -0.05 -4.74
C LEU A 137 13.47 0.04 -6.27
N ASN A 138 13.65 1.25 -6.83
CA ASN A 138 13.55 1.47 -8.27
C ASN A 138 14.58 0.65 -9.06
N ARG A 139 15.81 0.52 -8.53
CA ARG A 139 16.84 -0.33 -9.13
C ARG A 139 16.51 -1.82 -9.05
N ALA A 140 16.00 -2.27 -7.89
CA ALA A 140 15.62 -3.66 -7.70
C ALA A 140 14.48 -4.07 -8.64
N LEU A 141 13.45 -3.23 -8.74
CA LEU A 141 12.29 -3.50 -9.59
C LEU A 141 12.62 -3.56 -11.08
N LYS A 142 13.60 -2.79 -11.54
CA LYS A 142 13.98 -2.74 -12.96
C LYS A 142 14.33 -4.11 -13.53
N ASP A 143 14.99 -4.94 -12.73
CA ASP A 143 15.51 -6.24 -13.16
C ASP A 143 14.80 -7.42 -12.45
N ASP A 144 13.69 -7.15 -11.74
CA ASP A 144 12.93 -8.18 -11.02
C ASP A 144 11.97 -8.93 -11.96
N ALA A 145 12.34 -10.13 -12.34
CA ALA A 145 11.56 -10.99 -13.24
C ALA A 145 10.21 -11.45 -12.65
N ARG A 146 9.92 -11.15 -11.37
CA ARG A 146 8.64 -11.51 -10.73
C ARG A 146 7.52 -10.54 -11.07
N VAL A 147 7.83 -9.37 -11.65
CA VAL A 147 6.88 -8.30 -11.91
C VAL A 147 7.02 -7.70 -13.31
N ASP A 148 5.90 -7.24 -13.85
CA ASP A 148 5.88 -6.33 -14.99
C ASP A 148 5.79 -4.90 -14.45
N LEU A 149 6.75 -4.04 -14.78
CA LEU A 149 6.87 -2.69 -14.24
C LEU A 149 6.20 -1.65 -15.16
N SER A 150 5.43 -0.75 -14.55
CA SER A 150 4.91 0.46 -15.18
C SER A 150 5.11 1.67 -14.27
N LEU A 151 5.54 2.80 -14.84
CA LEU A 151 5.75 4.05 -14.12
C LEU A 151 4.91 5.16 -14.77
#